data_1c62c28b5aa2aff6fb63a1239ac5f607
#
_entry.id   1c62c28b5aa2aff6fb63a1239ac5f607
#
_cell.length_a   1.000
_cell.length_b   1.000
_cell.length_c   1.000
_cell.angle_alpha   90.00
_cell.angle_beta   90.00
_cell.angle_gamma   90.00
#
_symmetry.space_group_name_H-M   'P 1'
#
loop_
_entity.id
_entity.type
_entity.pdbx_description
1 polymer ?
#
loop_
_entity_poly.entity_id
_entity_poly.type
_entity_poly.pdbx_seq_one_letter_code
_entity_poly.pdbx_strand_id
1 'polypeptide(L)'
;EILGEINRQQRNKPADLKAIYIRSSNGDMIQLDNLIELENGIAPPKLYRYNRFVSATISAGLADGKTIGQGLDEMDKIAKETLDDTFRTALSGDSKEYRESSSSLMFAFILAILLIYLILAAQFESFKDPLIIMLTVPLAIAGALVFMYFGDITMNIFSQIGIIMLIGLVAKNGILIVEFANQKQEAGEDKMRAIKDASLQRLRPILMTSASTILGLIPLAFATGEGCNQRIAMGTAVVGGMLISTLLTMYIVPAIYSYVSTNRSKLKTE
;
A
#
# COMPACT_ATOMS: atom_id res chain seq x y z
N GLU A 1 2.76 40.78 -17.24
CA GLU A 1 1.59 40.92 -18.10
C GLU A 1 0.52 41.69 -17.31
N ILE A 2 0.07 42.84 -17.80
CA ILE A 2 -0.98 43.65 -17.14
C ILE A 2 -2.32 43.22 -17.76
N LEU A 3 -3.13 42.49 -17.01
CA LEU A 3 -4.47 42.10 -17.40
C LEU A 3 -5.46 43.19 -16.92
N GLY A 4 -6.08 43.88 -17.88
CA GLY A 4 -7.20 44.79 -17.59
C GLY A 4 -8.51 44.02 -17.51
N GLU A 5 -9.20 44.09 -16.39
CA GLU A 5 -10.53 43.47 -16.20
C GLU A 5 -11.60 44.51 -15.93
N ILE A 6 -12.76 44.30 -16.52
CA ILE A 6 -13.95 45.07 -16.19
C ILE A 6 -14.50 44.65 -14.82
N ASN A 7 -14.98 45.60 -14.01
CA ASN A 7 -15.50 45.31 -12.66
C ASN A 7 -16.57 44.20 -12.71
N ARG A 8 -16.50 43.25 -11.77
CA ARG A 8 -17.38 42.07 -11.68
C ARG A 8 -18.88 42.40 -11.71
N GLN A 9 -19.27 43.57 -11.19
CA GLN A 9 -20.66 44.00 -11.18
C GLN A 9 -21.18 44.46 -12.55
N GLN A 10 -20.27 44.75 -13.50
CA GLN A 10 -20.59 45.25 -14.85
C GLN A 10 -20.36 44.18 -15.94
N ARG A 11 -20.16 42.93 -15.56
CA ARG A 11 -19.94 41.79 -16.50
C ARG A 11 -20.76 40.54 -16.18
N ASN A 12 -21.84 40.70 -15.41
CA ASN A 12 -22.63 39.57 -14.91
C ASN A 12 -23.83 39.19 -15.80
N LYS A 13 -24.23 40.06 -16.72
CA LYS A 13 -25.41 39.84 -17.57
C LYS A 13 -25.04 40.06 -19.04
N PRO A 14 -25.68 39.33 -19.99
CA PRO A 14 -25.50 39.60 -21.42
C PRO A 14 -25.80 41.06 -21.81
N ALA A 15 -26.70 41.72 -21.10
CA ALA A 15 -27.03 43.13 -21.30
C ALA A 15 -25.86 44.10 -21.01
N ASP A 16 -24.87 43.69 -20.22
CA ASP A 16 -23.71 44.50 -19.88
C ASP A 16 -22.76 44.68 -21.08
N LEU A 17 -22.90 43.84 -22.13
CA LEU A 17 -22.16 43.96 -23.40
C LEU A 17 -22.52 45.27 -24.13
N LYS A 18 -23.70 45.84 -23.90
CA LYS A 18 -24.10 47.13 -24.45
C LYS A 18 -23.28 48.31 -23.92
N ALA A 19 -22.65 48.15 -22.77
CA ALA A 19 -21.79 49.17 -22.19
C ALA A 19 -20.35 49.14 -22.73
N ILE A 20 -20.00 48.16 -23.56
CA ILE A 20 -18.66 48.01 -24.13
C ILE A 20 -18.65 48.65 -25.52
N TYR A 21 -17.70 49.53 -25.76
CA TYR A 21 -17.48 50.19 -27.05
C TYR A 21 -16.15 49.79 -27.64
N ILE A 22 -16.15 49.49 -28.93
CA ILE A 22 -14.94 49.19 -29.71
C ILE A 22 -14.69 50.31 -30.69
N ARG A 23 -13.43 50.75 -30.83
CA ARG A 23 -13.04 51.78 -31.76
C ARG A 23 -12.88 51.21 -33.17
N SER A 24 -13.64 51.77 -34.12
CA SER A 24 -13.52 51.44 -35.54
C SER A 24 -12.22 51.98 -36.13
N SER A 25 -11.80 51.47 -37.27
CA SER A 25 -10.67 51.99 -38.04
C SER A 25 -10.81 53.47 -38.41
N ASN A 26 -12.04 53.96 -38.50
CA ASN A 26 -12.33 55.35 -38.80
C ASN A 26 -12.36 56.25 -37.54
N GLY A 27 -12.13 55.69 -36.35
CA GLY A 27 -12.11 56.43 -35.10
C GLY A 27 -13.41 56.47 -34.32
N ASP A 28 -14.53 56.01 -34.91
CA ASP A 28 -15.84 56.00 -34.28
C ASP A 28 -15.98 54.90 -33.22
N MET A 29 -16.73 55.18 -32.14
CA MET A 29 -16.99 54.21 -31.06
C MET A 29 -18.29 53.45 -31.38
N ILE A 30 -18.18 52.16 -31.65
CA ILE A 30 -19.32 51.28 -31.97
C ILE A 30 -19.56 50.38 -30.75
N GLN A 31 -20.84 50.27 -30.34
CA GLN A 31 -21.23 49.33 -29.29
C GLN A 31 -20.99 47.88 -29.73
N LEU A 32 -20.44 47.07 -28.82
CA LEU A 32 -20.11 45.65 -29.07
C LEU A 32 -21.38 44.86 -29.48
N ASP A 33 -22.52 45.16 -28.89
CA ASP A 33 -23.82 44.50 -29.16
C ASP A 33 -24.25 44.60 -30.64
N ASN A 34 -23.79 45.62 -31.35
CA ASN A 34 -24.09 45.80 -32.77
C ASN A 34 -23.16 44.97 -33.70
N LEU A 35 -22.10 44.38 -33.15
CA LEU A 35 -21.09 43.66 -33.91
C LEU A 35 -21.14 42.16 -33.67
N ILE A 36 -21.90 41.70 -32.66
CA ILE A 36 -21.93 40.30 -32.23
C ILE A 36 -23.40 39.84 -32.13
N GLU A 37 -23.61 38.60 -32.46
CA GLU A 37 -24.86 37.86 -32.17
C GLU A 37 -24.63 36.95 -30.98
N LEU A 38 -25.52 37.03 -29.98
CA LEU A 38 -25.44 36.30 -28.73
C LEU A 38 -26.26 35.01 -28.85
N GLU A 39 -25.58 33.89 -28.95
CA GLU A 39 -26.20 32.56 -28.85
C GLU A 39 -26.02 32.00 -27.43
N ASN A 40 -27.11 31.53 -26.84
CA ASN A 40 -27.07 30.79 -25.59
C ASN A 40 -26.67 29.32 -25.87
N GLY A 41 -25.47 28.95 -25.51
CA GLY A 41 -24.96 27.61 -25.69
C GLY A 41 -24.31 27.06 -24.42
N ILE A 42 -24.12 25.74 -24.38
CA ILE A 42 -23.36 25.09 -23.32
C ILE A 42 -21.93 24.90 -23.83
N ALA A 43 -20.98 25.57 -23.20
CA ALA A 43 -19.58 25.39 -23.50
C ALA A 43 -18.83 24.95 -22.23
N PRO A 44 -17.92 23.99 -22.31
CA PRO A 44 -17.11 23.61 -21.15
C PRO A 44 -16.22 24.79 -20.73
N PRO A 45 -16.21 25.16 -19.44
CA PRO A 45 -15.48 26.33 -18.95
C PRO A 45 -13.96 26.17 -19.06
N LYS A 46 -13.48 24.93 -19.16
CA LYS A 46 -12.05 24.60 -19.34
C LYS A 46 -11.92 23.40 -20.28
N LEU A 47 -11.01 23.51 -21.24
CA LEU A 47 -10.60 22.39 -22.08
C LEU A 47 -9.33 21.80 -21.48
N TYR A 48 -9.44 20.60 -20.92
CA TYR A 48 -8.29 19.86 -20.39
C TYR A 48 -7.54 19.16 -21.52
N ARG A 49 -6.24 19.05 -21.37
CA ARG A 49 -5.39 18.28 -22.27
C ARG A 49 -4.48 17.34 -21.47
N TYR A 50 -4.42 16.11 -21.90
CA TYR A 50 -3.49 15.11 -21.41
C TYR A 50 -2.61 14.61 -22.55
N ASN A 51 -1.30 14.63 -22.38
CA ASN A 51 -0.34 14.25 -23.44
C ASN A 51 -0.60 14.94 -24.81
N ARG A 52 -0.96 16.24 -24.79
CA ARG A 52 -1.29 17.06 -25.97
C ARG A 52 -2.63 16.75 -26.64
N PHE A 53 -3.37 15.74 -26.22
CA PHE A 53 -4.74 15.42 -26.71
C PHE A 53 -5.78 16.13 -25.83
N VAL A 54 -6.89 16.50 -26.46
CA VAL A 54 -8.05 16.99 -25.70
C VAL A 54 -8.56 15.85 -24.81
N SER A 55 -8.79 16.13 -23.55
CA SER A 55 -9.18 15.11 -22.56
C SER A 55 -10.35 15.54 -21.71
N ALA A 56 -11.14 14.57 -21.29
CA ALA A 56 -12.14 14.71 -20.24
C ALA A 56 -11.75 13.80 -19.07
N THR A 57 -11.81 14.32 -17.85
CA THR A 57 -11.55 13.54 -16.64
C THR A 57 -12.87 13.07 -16.07
N ILE A 58 -13.03 11.77 -15.93
CA ILE A 58 -14.17 11.14 -15.28
C ILE A 58 -13.70 10.67 -13.92
N SER A 59 -14.32 11.18 -12.84
CA SER A 59 -14.06 10.78 -11.47
C SER A 59 -15.30 10.14 -10.87
N ALA A 60 -15.12 9.02 -10.19
CA ALA A 60 -16.18 8.30 -9.50
C ALA A 60 -15.72 7.91 -8.10
N GLY A 61 -16.61 7.96 -7.13
CA GLY A 61 -16.40 7.37 -5.81
C GLY A 61 -16.65 5.87 -5.85
N LEU A 62 -15.94 5.12 -5.01
CA LEU A 62 -16.19 3.69 -4.84
C LEU A 62 -17.45 3.48 -3.98
N ALA A 63 -18.25 2.47 -4.32
CA ALA A 63 -19.34 2.00 -3.46
C ALA A 63 -18.75 1.29 -2.22
N ASP A 64 -19.54 1.26 -1.14
CA ASP A 64 -19.14 0.61 0.11
C ASP A 64 -18.73 -0.86 -0.13
N GLY A 65 -17.61 -1.24 0.45
CA GLY A 65 -17.06 -2.60 0.33
C GLY A 65 -16.37 -2.93 -1.00
N LYS A 66 -16.21 -1.98 -1.92
CA LYS A 66 -15.49 -2.17 -3.18
C LYS A 66 -14.05 -1.66 -3.08
N THR A 67 -13.14 -2.36 -3.73
CA THR A 67 -11.72 -1.97 -3.82
C THR A 67 -11.44 -1.12 -5.04
N ILE A 68 -10.36 -0.32 -5.00
CA ILE A 68 -9.92 0.49 -6.16
C ILE A 68 -9.70 -0.40 -7.39
N GLY A 69 -9.13 -1.60 -7.20
CA GLY A 69 -8.90 -2.54 -8.31
C GLY A 69 -10.20 -2.96 -8.99
N GLN A 70 -11.24 -3.33 -8.21
CA GLN A 70 -12.55 -3.69 -8.76
C GLN A 70 -13.22 -2.52 -9.49
N GLY A 71 -13.10 -1.30 -8.95
CA GLY A 71 -13.61 -0.09 -9.61
C GLY A 71 -12.91 0.18 -10.94
N LEU A 72 -11.59 0.02 -11.00
CA LEU A 72 -10.81 0.22 -12.22
C LEU A 72 -11.14 -0.84 -13.29
N ASP A 73 -11.28 -2.10 -12.89
CA ASP A 73 -11.63 -3.18 -13.83
C ASP A 73 -13.04 -2.98 -14.43
N GLU A 74 -13.98 -2.46 -13.63
CA GLU A 74 -15.33 -2.14 -14.12
C GLU A 74 -15.31 -0.91 -15.05
N MET A 75 -14.54 0.13 -14.71
CA MET A 75 -14.36 1.29 -15.59
C MET A 75 -13.69 0.91 -16.90
N ASP A 76 -12.71 0.02 -16.89
CA ASP A 76 -12.07 -0.50 -18.11
C ASP A 76 -13.06 -1.27 -19.00
N LYS A 77 -14.02 -2.00 -18.43
CA LYS A 77 -15.09 -2.68 -19.19
C LYS A 77 -16.05 -1.68 -19.81
N ILE A 78 -16.56 -0.74 -19.01
CA ILE A 78 -17.48 0.31 -19.48
C ILE A 78 -16.81 1.13 -20.60
N ALA A 79 -15.53 1.46 -20.44
CA ALA A 79 -14.78 2.19 -21.46
C ALA A 79 -14.71 1.41 -22.78
N LYS A 80 -14.44 0.10 -22.74
CA LYS A 80 -14.41 -0.76 -23.95
C LYS A 80 -15.77 -0.93 -24.62
N GLU A 81 -16.85 -0.88 -23.85
CA GLU A 81 -18.21 -1.00 -24.38
C GLU A 81 -18.74 0.31 -24.97
N THR A 82 -18.30 1.46 -24.43
CA THR A 82 -18.89 2.76 -24.74
C THR A 82 -18.02 3.61 -25.69
N LEU A 83 -16.69 3.43 -25.65
CA LEU A 83 -15.75 4.24 -26.42
C LEU A 83 -15.31 3.52 -27.69
N ASP A 84 -15.26 4.27 -28.79
CA ASP A 84 -14.71 3.80 -30.05
C ASP A 84 -13.17 3.78 -30.02
N ASP A 85 -12.54 3.12 -30.98
CA ASP A 85 -11.08 2.99 -31.13
C ASP A 85 -10.33 4.33 -31.30
N THR A 86 -11.06 5.43 -31.54
CA THR A 86 -10.50 6.78 -31.63
C THR A 86 -10.15 7.37 -30.25
N PHE A 87 -10.75 6.86 -29.19
CA PHE A 87 -10.50 7.31 -27.82
C PHE A 87 -9.39 6.50 -27.16
N ARG A 88 -8.63 7.18 -26.31
CA ARG A 88 -7.62 6.56 -25.47
C ARG A 88 -7.92 6.84 -24.00
N THR A 89 -7.90 5.82 -23.19
CA THR A 89 -8.05 5.92 -21.74
C THR A 89 -6.68 6.03 -21.09
N ALA A 90 -6.59 6.85 -20.03
CA ALA A 90 -5.41 6.97 -19.20
C ALA A 90 -5.84 7.14 -17.74
N LEU A 91 -5.11 6.52 -16.83
CA LEU A 91 -5.34 6.68 -15.40
C LEU A 91 -4.60 7.90 -14.87
N SER A 92 -5.18 8.55 -13.85
CA SER A 92 -4.62 9.74 -13.20
C SER A 92 -4.84 9.66 -11.69
N GLY A 93 -3.99 10.33 -10.91
CA GLY A 93 -4.06 10.32 -9.44
C GLY A 93 -3.88 8.93 -8.82
N ASP A 94 -4.62 8.66 -7.75
CA ASP A 94 -4.52 7.42 -6.95
C ASP A 94 -4.75 6.15 -7.80
N SER A 95 -5.58 6.24 -8.83
CA SER A 95 -5.84 5.14 -9.76
C SER A 95 -4.60 4.74 -10.55
N LYS A 96 -3.83 5.72 -11.02
CA LYS A 96 -2.57 5.49 -11.72
C LYS A 96 -1.53 4.90 -10.77
N GLU A 97 -1.38 5.49 -9.59
CA GLU A 97 -0.45 5.01 -8.57
C GLU A 97 -0.75 3.57 -8.16
N TYR A 98 -2.04 3.23 -7.99
CA TYR A 98 -2.46 1.87 -7.68
C TYR A 98 -2.06 0.87 -8.78
N ARG A 99 -2.31 1.20 -10.05
CA ARG A 99 -2.01 0.31 -11.19
C ARG A 99 -0.50 0.12 -11.38
N GLU A 100 0.28 1.20 -11.30
CA GLU A 100 1.74 1.16 -11.46
C GLU A 100 2.43 0.49 -10.28
N SER A 101 1.93 0.70 -9.06
CA SER A 101 2.55 0.16 -7.85
C SER A 101 2.20 -1.31 -7.61
N SER A 102 1.01 -1.78 -8.01
CA SER A 102 0.57 -3.13 -7.67
C SER A 102 1.47 -4.23 -8.27
N SER A 103 1.94 -4.07 -9.50
CA SER A 103 2.87 -5.02 -10.14
C SER A 103 4.26 -4.95 -9.54
N SER A 104 4.75 -3.75 -9.24
CA SER A 104 6.06 -3.50 -8.64
C SER A 104 6.11 -4.01 -7.19
N LEU A 105 5.02 -3.86 -6.42
CA LEU A 105 4.93 -4.36 -5.05
C LEU A 105 4.87 -5.88 -4.98
N MET A 106 4.20 -6.56 -5.91
CA MET A 106 4.20 -8.02 -5.99
C MET A 106 5.62 -8.55 -6.27
N PHE A 107 6.34 -7.92 -7.21
CA PHE A 107 7.74 -8.26 -7.47
C PHE A 107 8.61 -8.02 -6.23
N ALA A 108 8.46 -6.86 -5.57
CA ALA A 108 9.19 -6.53 -4.34
C ALA A 108 8.89 -7.54 -3.21
N PHE A 109 7.63 -7.99 -3.08
CA PHE A 109 7.21 -8.98 -2.10
C PHE A 109 7.90 -10.34 -2.32
N ILE A 110 7.89 -10.84 -3.56
CA ILE A 110 8.54 -12.11 -3.92
C ILE A 110 10.06 -11.99 -3.72
N LEU A 111 10.64 -10.87 -4.13
CA LEU A 111 12.07 -10.62 -3.97
C LEU A 111 12.47 -10.54 -2.49
N ALA A 112 11.66 -9.88 -1.64
CA ALA A 112 11.91 -9.81 -0.21
C ALA A 112 11.91 -11.20 0.44
N ILE A 113 10.93 -12.05 0.11
CA ILE A 113 10.86 -13.43 0.58
C ILE A 113 12.10 -14.21 0.14
N LEU A 114 12.48 -14.11 -1.14
CA LEU A 114 13.65 -14.79 -1.68
C LEU A 114 14.94 -14.34 -0.98
N LEU A 115 15.15 -13.04 -0.85
CA LEU A 115 16.35 -12.49 -0.21
C LEU A 115 16.46 -12.90 1.27
N ILE A 116 15.34 -12.82 2.02
CA ILE A 116 15.31 -13.25 3.41
C ILE A 116 15.67 -14.75 3.50
N TYR A 117 15.07 -15.58 2.64
CA TYR A 117 15.39 -17.01 2.60
C TYR A 117 16.88 -17.27 2.31
N LEU A 118 17.45 -16.61 1.31
CA LEU A 118 18.87 -16.78 0.95
C LEU A 118 19.82 -16.32 2.06
N ILE A 119 19.52 -15.16 2.69
CA ILE A 119 20.30 -14.64 3.80
C ILE A 119 20.27 -15.62 4.99
N LEU A 120 19.08 -16.14 5.31
CA LEU A 120 18.92 -17.12 6.38
C LEU A 120 19.60 -18.43 6.05
N ALA A 121 19.53 -18.91 4.80
CA ALA A 121 20.22 -20.11 4.37
C ALA A 121 21.75 -19.99 4.50
N ALA A 122 22.28 -18.81 4.16
CA ALA A 122 23.71 -18.53 4.35
C ALA A 122 24.08 -18.42 5.84
N GLN A 123 23.23 -17.82 6.68
CA GLN A 123 23.49 -17.64 8.11
C GLN A 123 23.44 -18.95 8.89
N PHE A 124 22.48 -19.81 8.57
CA PHE A 124 22.30 -21.08 9.29
C PHE A 124 23.08 -22.27 8.68
N GLU A 125 23.73 -22.05 7.55
CA GLU A 125 24.39 -23.14 6.78
C GLU A 125 23.45 -24.33 6.55
N SER A 126 22.15 -24.05 6.36
CA SER A 126 21.08 -25.04 6.26
C SER A 126 19.97 -24.52 5.37
N PHE A 127 19.42 -25.36 4.52
CA PHE A 127 18.24 -25.06 3.72
C PHE A 127 16.91 -25.33 4.45
N LYS A 128 16.96 -26.13 5.55
CA LYS A 128 15.76 -26.52 6.32
C LYS A 128 15.36 -25.48 7.37
N ASP A 129 16.34 -24.93 8.08
CA ASP A 129 16.09 -23.99 9.17
C ASP A 129 15.42 -22.68 8.67
N PRO A 130 15.81 -22.10 7.52
CA PRO A 130 15.09 -20.98 6.93
C PRO A 130 13.63 -21.26 6.61
N LEU A 131 13.29 -22.46 6.12
CA LEU A 131 11.92 -22.85 5.83
C LEU A 131 11.03 -22.82 7.08
N ILE A 132 11.58 -23.26 8.22
CA ILE A 132 10.87 -23.22 9.52
C ILE A 132 10.52 -21.78 9.89
N ILE A 133 11.49 -20.87 9.70
CA ILE A 133 11.31 -19.44 10.01
C ILE A 133 10.32 -18.82 9.04
N MET A 134 10.44 -19.10 7.74
CA MET A 134 9.58 -18.54 6.71
C MET A 134 8.11 -18.93 6.86
N LEU A 135 7.80 -20.02 7.55
CA LEU A 135 6.41 -20.40 7.84
C LEU A 135 5.71 -19.41 8.78
N THR A 136 6.46 -18.59 9.50
CA THR A 136 5.87 -17.50 10.30
C THR A 136 5.29 -16.36 9.44
N VAL A 137 5.75 -16.21 8.19
CA VAL A 137 5.31 -15.18 7.27
C VAL A 137 3.82 -15.31 6.89
N PRO A 138 3.32 -16.48 6.43
CA PRO A 138 1.88 -16.65 6.19
C PRO A 138 1.01 -16.37 7.41
N LEU A 139 1.49 -16.73 8.61
CA LEU A 139 0.78 -16.45 9.85
C LEU A 139 0.68 -14.96 10.14
N ALA A 140 1.75 -14.22 9.86
CA ALA A 140 1.78 -12.77 10.03
C ALA A 140 0.84 -12.08 9.05
N ILE A 141 0.83 -12.54 7.79
CA ILE A 141 -0.08 -12.01 6.76
C ILE A 141 -1.54 -12.29 7.16
N ALA A 142 -1.86 -13.50 7.61
CA ALA A 142 -3.19 -13.82 8.11
C ALA A 142 -3.60 -12.91 9.27
N GLY A 143 -2.67 -12.65 10.21
CA GLY A 143 -2.88 -11.71 11.29
C GLY A 143 -3.15 -10.28 10.83
N ALA A 144 -2.39 -9.79 9.86
CA ALA A 144 -2.59 -8.47 9.26
C ALA A 144 -3.97 -8.35 8.61
N LEU A 145 -4.37 -9.36 7.81
CA LEU A 145 -5.66 -9.40 7.14
C LEU A 145 -6.83 -9.44 8.12
N VAL A 146 -6.72 -10.21 9.19
CA VAL A 146 -7.74 -10.29 10.25
C VAL A 146 -7.94 -8.91 10.90
N PHE A 147 -6.87 -8.22 11.28
CA PHE A 147 -6.96 -6.89 11.89
C PHE A 147 -7.48 -5.82 10.91
N MET A 148 -7.10 -5.90 9.64
CA MET A 148 -7.63 -5.01 8.60
C MET A 148 -9.13 -5.24 8.39
N TYR A 149 -9.58 -6.50 8.41
CA TYR A 149 -11.00 -6.85 8.29
C TYR A 149 -11.83 -6.30 9.45
N PHE A 150 -11.37 -6.47 10.69
CA PHE A 150 -12.06 -5.90 11.86
C PHE A 150 -11.98 -4.37 11.95
N GLY A 151 -10.94 -3.77 11.37
CA GLY A 151 -10.77 -2.32 11.29
C GLY A 151 -11.50 -1.66 10.11
N ASP A 152 -12.22 -2.43 9.30
CA ASP A 152 -12.90 -1.98 8.07
C ASP A 152 -11.96 -1.23 7.10
N ILE A 153 -10.70 -1.71 7.04
CA ILE A 153 -9.63 -1.13 6.23
C ILE A 153 -9.46 -1.92 4.94
N THR A 154 -9.64 -1.25 3.82
CA THR A 154 -9.45 -1.87 2.51
C THR A 154 -7.96 -2.06 2.16
N MET A 155 -7.66 -3.12 1.40
CA MET A 155 -6.32 -3.36 0.88
C MET A 155 -5.92 -2.22 -0.08
N ASN A 156 -4.84 -1.52 0.25
CA ASN A 156 -4.28 -0.44 -0.55
C ASN A 156 -2.75 -0.57 -0.63
N ILE A 157 -2.09 0.33 -1.36
CA ILE A 157 -0.64 0.33 -1.53
C ILE A 157 0.09 0.36 -0.18
N PHE A 158 -0.39 1.16 0.77
CA PHE A 158 0.25 1.34 2.08
C PHE A 158 0.10 0.12 2.97
N SER A 159 -1.05 -0.58 2.93
CA SER A 159 -1.21 -1.85 3.62
C SER A 159 -0.31 -2.94 3.04
N GLN A 160 -0.10 -2.96 1.71
CA GLN A 160 0.84 -3.88 1.05
C GLN A 160 2.30 -3.60 1.47
N ILE A 161 2.71 -2.33 1.53
CA ILE A 161 4.01 -1.93 2.07
C ILE A 161 4.15 -2.38 3.54
N GLY A 162 3.08 -2.20 4.34
CA GLY A 162 3.02 -2.69 5.72
C GLY A 162 3.25 -4.19 5.83
N ILE A 163 2.62 -4.99 4.95
CA ILE A 163 2.80 -6.44 4.89
C ILE A 163 4.24 -6.81 4.50
N ILE A 164 4.86 -6.12 3.54
CA ILE A 164 6.27 -6.35 3.17
C ILE A 164 7.19 -6.06 4.36
N MET A 165 6.97 -4.94 5.06
CA MET A 165 7.75 -4.58 6.25
C MET A 165 7.56 -5.60 7.38
N LEU A 166 6.35 -6.14 7.53
CA LEU A 166 6.00 -7.13 8.54
C LEU A 166 6.81 -8.43 8.38
N ILE A 167 7.13 -8.86 7.16
CA ILE A 167 7.94 -10.06 6.90
C ILE A 167 9.28 -9.96 7.63
N GLY A 168 9.99 -8.85 7.49
CA GLY A 168 11.26 -8.62 8.16
C GLY A 168 11.16 -8.57 9.68
N LEU A 169 10.10 -7.93 10.20
CA LEU A 169 9.88 -7.81 11.64
C LEU A 169 9.56 -9.15 12.31
N VAL A 170 8.78 -10.00 11.64
CA VAL A 170 8.34 -11.30 12.18
C VAL A 170 9.43 -12.36 12.06
N ALA A 171 10.18 -12.39 10.97
CA ALA A 171 11.29 -13.33 10.77
C ALA A 171 12.29 -13.27 11.93
N LYS A 172 12.54 -12.08 12.49
CA LYS A 172 13.43 -11.88 13.66
C LYS A 172 13.05 -12.76 14.84
N ASN A 173 11.75 -12.93 15.13
CA ASN A 173 11.30 -13.73 16.28
C ASN A 173 11.61 -15.22 16.06
N GLY A 174 11.38 -15.74 14.85
CA GLY A 174 11.74 -17.10 14.47
C GLY A 174 13.24 -17.35 14.51
N ILE A 175 14.03 -16.40 13.99
CA ILE A 175 15.51 -16.46 14.00
C ILE A 175 16.03 -16.66 15.42
N LEU A 176 15.56 -15.86 16.38
CA LEU A 176 16.02 -15.91 17.78
C LEU A 176 15.77 -17.27 18.45
N ILE A 177 14.68 -17.95 18.12
CA ILE A 177 14.35 -19.28 18.67
C ILE A 177 15.21 -20.34 18.01
N VAL A 178 15.27 -20.36 16.67
CA VAL A 178 15.98 -21.40 15.90
C VAL A 178 17.47 -21.30 16.13
N GLU A 179 18.06 -20.11 16.11
CA GLU A 179 19.48 -19.87 16.37
C GLU A 179 19.88 -20.39 17.76
N PHE A 180 19.12 -20.06 18.79
CA PHE A 180 19.41 -20.48 20.14
C PHE A 180 19.24 -22.01 20.33
N ALA A 181 18.26 -22.61 19.63
CA ALA A 181 18.10 -24.08 19.62
C ALA A 181 19.27 -24.78 18.92
N ASN A 182 19.76 -24.22 17.82
CA ASN A 182 20.93 -24.73 17.13
C ASN A 182 22.20 -24.68 18.01
N GLN A 183 22.44 -23.52 18.67
CA GLN A 183 23.57 -23.38 19.61
C GLN A 183 23.51 -24.40 20.73
N LYS A 184 22.35 -24.72 21.29
CA LYS A 184 22.18 -25.74 22.32
C LYS A 184 22.41 -27.14 21.80
N GLN A 185 21.97 -27.45 20.59
CA GLN A 185 22.30 -28.74 19.95
C GLN A 185 23.82 -28.91 19.71
N GLU A 186 24.50 -27.82 19.31
CA GLU A 186 25.96 -27.82 19.11
C GLU A 186 26.72 -27.98 20.44
N ALA A 187 26.12 -27.55 21.55
CA ALA A 187 26.64 -27.81 22.91
C ALA A 187 26.37 -29.24 23.40
N GLY A 188 25.69 -30.09 22.60
CA GLY A 188 25.46 -31.50 22.92
C GLY A 188 24.08 -31.81 23.51
N GLU A 189 23.15 -30.83 23.59
CA GLU A 189 21.80 -31.10 24.07
C GLU A 189 20.98 -31.85 23.01
N ASP A 190 20.10 -32.74 23.47
CA ASP A 190 19.13 -33.41 22.60
C ASP A 190 18.17 -32.40 21.94
N LYS A 191 17.85 -32.64 20.66
CA LYS A 191 17.02 -31.75 19.82
C LYS A 191 15.74 -31.28 20.53
N MET A 192 14.99 -32.19 21.18
CA MET A 192 13.73 -31.86 21.85
C MET A 192 13.94 -30.99 23.09
N ARG A 193 15.00 -31.25 23.84
CA ARG A 193 15.35 -30.41 25.01
C ARG A 193 15.85 -29.04 24.54
N ALA A 194 16.74 -29.01 23.56
CA ALA A 194 17.32 -27.80 23.02
C ALA A 194 16.24 -26.81 22.55
N ILE A 195 15.23 -27.25 21.77
CA ILE A 195 14.17 -26.38 21.29
C ILE A 195 13.20 -25.91 22.40
N LYS A 196 12.88 -26.82 23.36
CA LYS A 196 12.04 -26.46 24.50
C LYS A 196 12.70 -25.38 25.37
N ASP A 197 13.96 -25.60 25.72
CA ASP A 197 14.72 -24.65 26.53
C ASP A 197 15.00 -23.35 25.81
N ALA A 198 15.26 -23.40 24.49
CA ALA A 198 15.41 -22.23 23.66
C ALA A 198 14.12 -21.37 23.67
N SER A 199 12.97 -22.01 23.49
CA SER A 199 11.67 -21.32 23.49
C SER A 199 11.37 -20.66 24.84
N LEU A 200 11.63 -21.35 25.95
CA LEU A 200 11.40 -20.80 27.30
C LEU A 200 12.33 -19.63 27.61
N GLN A 201 13.62 -19.75 27.28
CA GLN A 201 14.59 -18.70 27.56
C GLN A 201 14.42 -17.48 26.68
N ARG A 202 13.99 -17.65 25.43
CA ARG A 202 13.74 -16.56 24.48
C ARG A 202 12.34 -15.94 24.57
N LEU A 203 11.43 -16.53 25.33
CA LEU A 203 10.06 -16.05 25.51
C LEU A 203 10.03 -14.58 25.96
N ARG A 204 10.72 -14.25 27.05
CA ARG A 204 10.74 -12.87 27.59
C ARG A 204 11.36 -11.86 26.62
N PRO A 205 12.56 -12.07 26.06
CA PRO A 205 13.15 -11.15 25.09
C PRO A 205 12.26 -10.91 23.87
N ILE A 206 11.62 -11.96 23.32
CA ILE A 206 10.73 -11.84 22.17
C ILE A 206 9.48 -11.02 22.53
N LEU A 207 8.84 -11.32 23.65
CA LEU A 207 7.66 -10.54 24.11
C LEU A 207 8.01 -9.08 24.36
N MET A 208 9.14 -8.78 25.02
CA MET A 208 9.58 -7.41 25.26
C MET A 208 9.84 -6.65 23.95
N THR A 209 10.57 -7.25 23.02
CA THR A 209 10.87 -6.56 21.75
C THR A 209 9.65 -6.42 20.87
N SER A 210 8.77 -7.42 20.80
CA SER A 210 7.51 -7.32 20.04
C SER A 210 6.56 -6.30 20.67
N ALA A 211 6.40 -6.29 21.98
CA ALA A 211 5.58 -5.30 22.68
C ALA A 211 6.11 -3.88 22.46
N SER A 212 7.43 -3.67 22.58
CA SER A 212 8.04 -2.37 22.33
C SER A 212 7.81 -1.89 20.88
N THR A 213 7.95 -2.78 19.90
CA THR A 213 7.71 -2.45 18.50
C THR A 213 6.24 -2.14 18.24
N ILE A 214 5.32 -2.96 18.79
CA ILE A 214 3.87 -2.73 18.67
C ILE A 214 3.48 -1.39 19.29
N LEU A 215 3.94 -1.10 20.52
CA LEU A 215 3.67 0.18 21.19
C LEU A 215 4.23 1.37 20.40
N GLY A 216 5.42 1.23 19.80
CA GLY A 216 6.01 2.24 18.92
C GLY A 216 5.23 2.49 17.62
N LEU A 217 4.47 1.50 17.16
CA LEU A 217 3.67 1.59 15.93
C LEU A 217 2.19 1.96 16.19
N ILE A 218 1.72 1.92 17.43
CA ILE A 218 0.35 2.32 17.81
C ILE A 218 -0.02 3.72 17.30
N PRO A 219 0.83 4.76 17.44
CA PRO A 219 0.52 6.09 16.92
C PRO A 219 0.27 6.12 15.41
N LEU A 220 0.87 5.19 14.67
CA LEU A 220 0.66 5.06 13.22
C LEU A 220 -0.72 4.47 12.91
N ALA A 221 -1.18 3.48 13.69
CA ALA A 221 -2.49 2.85 13.55
C ALA A 221 -3.65 3.78 13.96
N PHE A 222 -3.39 4.77 14.81
CA PHE A 222 -4.38 5.76 15.26
C PHE A 222 -4.04 7.19 14.77
N ALA A 223 -3.40 7.30 13.62
CA ALA A 223 -3.01 8.58 13.05
C ALA A 223 -4.24 9.46 12.75
N THR A 224 -4.10 10.77 12.98
CA THR A 224 -5.11 11.79 12.68
C THR A 224 -4.55 12.85 11.75
N GLY A 225 -5.42 13.60 11.04
CA GLY A 225 -5.03 14.67 10.14
C GLY A 225 -4.91 14.21 8.68
N GLU A 226 -4.32 15.06 7.83
CA GLU A 226 -4.19 14.79 6.40
C GLU A 226 -3.32 13.54 6.13
N GLY A 227 -3.75 12.69 5.21
CA GLY A 227 -3.08 11.42 4.90
C GLY A 227 -3.18 10.35 5.99
N CYS A 228 -4.11 10.49 6.97
CA CYS A 228 -4.28 9.51 8.05
C CYS A 228 -4.66 8.12 7.53
N ASN A 229 -5.51 8.01 6.53
CA ASN A 229 -5.97 6.72 5.98
C ASN A 229 -4.81 5.83 5.50
N GLN A 230 -3.79 6.45 4.90
CA GLN A 230 -2.60 5.75 4.43
C GLN A 230 -1.79 5.19 5.61
N ARG A 231 -1.57 6.02 6.64
CA ARG A 231 -0.82 5.64 7.84
C ARG A 231 -1.56 4.60 8.67
N ILE A 232 -2.88 4.75 8.82
CA ILE A 232 -3.74 3.80 9.54
C ILE A 232 -3.68 2.43 8.85
N ALA A 233 -3.83 2.36 7.53
CA ALA A 233 -3.78 1.10 6.80
C ALA A 233 -2.45 0.35 7.00
N MET A 234 -1.31 1.06 6.88
CA MET A 234 0.00 0.49 7.12
C MET A 234 0.18 0.08 8.59
N GLY A 235 -0.16 0.98 9.54
CA GLY A 235 -0.02 0.73 10.96
C GLY A 235 -0.84 -0.45 11.46
N THR A 236 -2.10 -0.54 11.04
CA THR A 236 -2.99 -1.65 11.42
C THR A 236 -2.52 -2.98 10.88
N ALA A 237 -2.06 -3.02 9.61
CA ALA A 237 -1.51 -4.23 9.03
C ALA A 237 -0.30 -4.74 9.82
N VAL A 238 0.64 -3.84 10.18
CA VAL A 238 1.85 -4.22 10.91
C VAL A 238 1.55 -4.59 12.36
N VAL A 239 0.78 -3.78 13.08
CA VAL A 239 0.42 -4.04 14.49
C VAL A 239 -0.36 -5.35 14.61
N GLY A 240 -1.40 -5.53 13.78
CA GLY A 240 -2.22 -6.75 13.78
C GLY A 240 -1.44 -7.99 13.41
N GLY A 241 -0.62 -7.90 12.36
CA GLY A 241 0.23 -8.99 11.93
C GLY A 241 1.27 -9.36 12.99
N MET A 242 1.92 -8.39 13.64
CA MET A 242 2.87 -8.65 14.72
C MET A 242 2.22 -9.26 15.95
N LEU A 243 1.06 -8.80 16.37
CA LEU A 243 0.35 -9.35 17.54
C LEU A 243 0.07 -10.86 17.35
N ILE A 244 -0.60 -11.21 16.26
CA ILE A 244 -0.97 -12.60 15.97
C ILE A 244 0.27 -13.45 15.70
N SER A 245 1.20 -12.96 14.88
CA SER A 245 2.40 -13.74 14.56
C SER A 245 3.28 -13.98 15.77
N THR A 246 3.47 -13.01 16.66
CA THR A 246 4.29 -13.19 17.86
C THR A 246 3.72 -14.30 18.74
N LEU A 247 2.40 -14.30 18.95
CA LEU A 247 1.74 -15.34 19.74
C LEU A 247 1.87 -16.72 19.07
N LEU A 248 1.58 -16.81 17.79
CA LEU A 248 1.61 -18.06 17.05
C LEU A 248 3.03 -18.60 16.85
N THR A 249 4.00 -17.74 16.59
CA THR A 249 5.43 -18.13 16.40
C THR A 249 5.97 -18.87 17.60
N MET A 250 5.58 -18.49 18.82
CA MET A 250 6.04 -19.16 20.04
C MET A 250 5.63 -20.62 20.15
N TYR A 251 4.55 -21.02 19.50
CA TYR A 251 4.08 -22.39 19.48
C TYR A 251 4.46 -23.12 18.20
N ILE A 252 4.32 -22.46 17.07
CA ILE A 252 4.48 -23.08 15.75
C ILE A 252 5.93 -23.33 15.40
N VAL A 253 6.82 -22.36 15.67
CA VAL A 253 8.26 -22.54 15.37
C VAL A 253 8.86 -23.71 16.15
N PRO A 254 8.67 -23.86 17.48
CA PRO A 254 9.19 -25.03 18.19
C PRO A 254 8.58 -26.34 17.71
N ALA A 255 7.27 -26.36 17.42
CA ALA A 255 6.60 -27.54 16.92
C ALA A 255 7.22 -28.01 15.59
N ILE A 256 7.35 -27.11 14.61
CA ILE A 256 7.89 -27.43 13.29
C ILE A 256 9.38 -27.77 13.36
N TYR A 257 10.14 -27.03 14.17
CA TYR A 257 11.55 -27.33 14.37
C TYR A 257 11.74 -28.76 14.87
N SER A 258 10.90 -29.25 15.78
CA SER A 258 10.97 -30.60 16.28
C SER A 258 10.83 -31.69 15.19
N TYR A 259 10.06 -31.41 14.14
CA TYR A 259 9.83 -32.33 13.02
C TYR A 259 10.85 -32.16 11.89
N VAL A 260 11.13 -30.93 11.45
CA VAL A 260 11.84 -30.64 10.20
C VAL A 260 13.33 -30.46 10.38
N SER A 261 13.78 -29.85 11.51
CA SER A 261 15.20 -29.55 11.72
C SER A 261 16.05 -30.81 11.80
N THR A 262 17.29 -30.73 11.32
CA THR A 262 18.27 -31.83 11.37
C THR A 262 18.86 -31.95 12.79
N ASN A 263 19.10 -33.15 13.24
CA ASN A 263 19.72 -33.39 14.55
C ASN A 263 21.24 -33.16 14.45
N ARG A 264 21.71 -31.98 14.89
CA ARG A 264 23.13 -31.57 14.82
C ARG A 264 24.01 -32.26 15.89
N SER A 265 23.40 -32.73 16.97
CA SER A 265 24.17 -33.42 18.03
C SER A 265 24.78 -34.74 17.55
N LYS A 266 24.19 -35.42 16.55
CA LYS A 266 24.70 -36.67 15.97
C LYS A 266 25.79 -36.47 14.92
N LEU A 267 25.85 -35.27 14.28
CA LEU A 267 26.84 -34.97 13.24
C LEU A 267 28.25 -34.68 13.77
N LYS A 268 28.40 -34.40 15.06
CA LYS A 268 29.70 -34.17 15.72
C LYS A 268 30.35 -35.44 16.26
N THR A 269 29.66 -36.58 16.24
CA THR A 269 30.16 -37.86 16.75
C THR A 269 30.64 -38.82 15.64
N GLU A 270 30.53 -38.44 14.37
CA GLU A 270 31.16 -39.04 13.21
C GLU A 270 32.35 -38.16 12.72
#